data_73f259ed59b23c448cfb859f87f7aae8
#
_entry.id   73f259ed59b23c448cfb859f87f7aae8
#
_cell.length_a   1.000
_cell.length_b   1.000
_cell.length_c   1.000
_cell.angle_alpha   90.00
_cell.angle_beta   90.00
_cell.angle_gamma   90.00
#
_symmetry.space_group_name_H-M   'P 1'
#
loop_
_entity.id
_entity.type
_entity.pdbx_description
1 polymer ?
#
loop_
_entity_poly.entity_id
_entity_poly.type
_entity_poly.pdbx_seq_one_letter_code
_entity_poly.pdbx_strand_id
1 'polypeptide(L)'
;MQNPFIALKSRNFRIYWLGLGASQTGTWMQNIAQPWLALKATNDPVLVGIVSAMHFLPIMIFSLFSGVLIDRMDKKRILFFTQAGLCVVSFIFALSVFMDFASFGVILVLAFLTGLFNSLDSPTRHSFIYELVENRALVPNAVALNSMSVSVSRILGPALAGIIMASFGIGACFLFNTFSFVAIFASLFLVKPKRARTARAHSSMLKSIIKGFIYIKSHEHLLSPLIVLLIVATFVPNYSVLVSALVHFNLGGDDTSYGYLMAFLGVGAFFGAFFAASLGQNLAKTSKNSKEILNQNTNKAQKSSQILNAPPLNHEKPALNTSQKITLYLPFLSALMLASVGVWDNFWLCGLSLIFTSFCLIITISTINSLLQLGSDDKYRGRVMSVYSLFFLGSTPIGASFAGFAVKHFGPDGAFFISAFVASFFLGLWHLFAKKF
;
A
#
# COMPACT_ATOMS: atom_id res chain seq x y z
N MET A 1 -3.29 23.26 19.73
CA MET A 1 -3.03 22.16 18.77
C MET A 1 -2.03 21.22 19.40
N GLN A 2 -2.32 19.91 19.49
CA GLN A 2 -1.33 18.95 19.96
C GLN A 2 -0.24 18.82 18.89
N ASN A 3 1.04 18.81 19.32
CA ASN A 3 2.17 18.67 18.40
C ASN A 3 2.08 17.34 17.64
N PRO A 4 1.98 17.35 16.28
CA PRO A 4 1.83 16.15 15.48
C PRO A 4 3.04 15.18 15.58
N PHE A 5 4.18 15.65 16.07
CA PHE A 5 5.42 14.89 16.23
C PHE A 5 5.72 14.51 17.69
N ILE A 6 4.72 14.52 18.57
CA ILE A 6 4.93 14.34 20.02
C ILE A 6 5.53 12.96 20.36
N ALA A 7 5.25 11.91 19.60
CA ALA A 7 5.82 10.58 19.84
C ALA A 7 7.34 10.53 19.59
N LEU A 8 7.91 11.46 18.79
CA LEU A 8 9.37 11.56 18.60
C LEU A 8 10.12 12.04 19.85
N LYS A 9 9.41 12.53 20.88
CA LYS A 9 10.01 12.79 22.20
C LYS A 9 10.47 11.49 22.86
N SER A 10 9.85 10.33 22.56
CA SER A 10 10.35 9.03 22.99
C SER A 10 11.64 8.70 22.24
N ARG A 11 12.77 8.63 22.97
CA ARG A 11 14.10 8.35 22.40
C ARG A 11 14.12 7.06 21.59
N ASN A 12 13.56 5.99 22.15
CA ASN A 12 13.54 4.67 21.49
C ASN A 12 12.74 4.71 20.18
N PHE A 13 11.57 5.35 20.20
CA PHE A 13 10.75 5.48 19.00
C PHE A 13 11.44 6.34 17.93
N ARG A 14 12.02 7.46 18.30
CA ARG A 14 12.72 8.38 17.38
C ARG A 14 13.89 7.68 16.67
N ILE A 15 14.74 6.97 17.41
CA ILE A 15 15.90 6.25 16.83
C ILE A 15 15.41 5.19 15.84
N TYR A 16 14.42 4.41 16.25
CA TYR A 16 13.82 3.37 15.39
C TYR A 16 13.17 3.96 14.15
N TRP A 17 12.41 5.03 14.28
CA TRP A 17 11.69 5.70 13.20
C TRP A 17 12.62 6.23 12.10
N LEU A 18 13.75 6.82 12.49
CA LEU A 18 14.77 7.29 11.53
C LEU A 18 15.45 6.12 10.79
N GLY A 19 15.86 5.08 11.51
CA GLY A 19 16.45 3.88 10.88
C GLY A 19 15.46 3.17 9.95
N LEU A 20 14.19 3.09 10.37
CA LEU A 20 13.13 2.52 9.56
C LEU A 20 12.89 3.31 8.27
N GLY A 21 12.85 4.64 8.35
CA GLY A 21 12.66 5.51 7.18
C GLY A 21 13.74 5.29 6.12
N ALA A 22 14.98 5.22 6.52
CA ALA A 22 16.10 4.91 5.62
C ALA A 22 15.97 3.52 4.98
N SER A 23 15.75 2.48 5.79
CA SER A 23 15.58 1.11 5.31
C SER A 23 14.36 0.93 4.38
N GLN A 24 13.25 1.57 4.69
CA GLN A 24 12.05 1.54 3.85
C GLN A 24 12.28 2.21 2.49
N THR A 25 13.01 3.33 2.47
CA THR A 25 13.34 4.02 1.21
C THR A 25 14.18 3.11 0.31
N GLY A 26 15.22 2.46 0.84
CA GLY A 26 16.01 1.48 0.11
C GLY A 26 15.17 0.30 -0.40
N THR A 27 14.26 -0.22 0.42
CA THR A 27 13.34 -1.31 0.03
C THR A 27 12.43 -0.88 -1.13
N TRP A 28 11.91 0.34 -1.13
CA TRP A 28 11.12 0.85 -2.26
C TRP A 28 11.94 1.06 -3.52
N MET A 29 13.22 1.45 -3.40
CA MET A 29 14.15 1.48 -4.54
C MET A 29 14.32 0.09 -5.15
N GLN A 30 14.57 -0.93 -4.33
CA GLN A 30 14.69 -2.32 -4.78
C GLN A 30 13.41 -2.82 -5.47
N ASN A 31 12.23 -2.49 -4.93
CA ASN A 31 10.94 -2.89 -5.50
C ASN A 31 10.73 -2.34 -6.92
N ILE A 32 11.37 -1.22 -7.26
CA ILE A 32 11.38 -0.65 -8.63
C ILE A 32 12.44 -1.32 -9.49
N ALA A 33 13.65 -1.50 -8.97
CA ALA A 33 14.76 -2.07 -9.73
C ALA A 33 14.55 -3.55 -10.11
N GLN A 34 13.91 -4.34 -9.23
CA GLN A 34 13.77 -5.78 -9.42
C GLN A 34 12.95 -6.19 -10.66
N PRO A 35 11.74 -5.64 -10.94
CA PRO A 35 11.01 -5.95 -12.17
C PRO A 35 11.76 -5.54 -13.43
N TRP A 36 12.45 -4.42 -13.40
CA TRP A 36 13.29 -3.96 -14.50
C TRP A 36 14.46 -4.91 -14.77
N LEU A 37 15.13 -5.36 -13.71
CA LEU A 37 16.18 -6.39 -13.82
C LEU A 37 15.63 -7.69 -14.43
N ALA A 38 14.45 -8.12 -13.99
CA ALA A 38 13.81 -9.32 -14.52
C ALA A 38 13.50 -9.19 -16.01
N LEU A 39 13.05 -8.02 -16.48
CA LEU A 39 12.79 -7.77 -17.89
C LEU A 39 14.09 -7.79 -18.71
N LYS A 40 15.14 -7.11 -18.24
CA LYS A 40 16.45 -7.11 -18.92
C LYS A 40 17.07 -8.51 -19.03
N ALA A 41 16.89 -9.33 -17.99
CA ALA A 41 17.45 -10.69 -17.97
C ALA A 41 16.65 -11.69 -18.83
N THR A 42 15.35 -11.45 -19.05
CA THR A 42 14.46 -12.45 -19.68
C THR A 42 13.88 -12.03 -21.01
N ASN A 43 13.79 -10.72 -21.23
CA ASN A 43 13.07 -10.12 -22.38
C ASN A 43 11.61 -10.61 -22.52
N ASP A 44 11.01 -11.14 -21.41
CA ASP A 44 9.63 -11.65 -21.40
C ASP A 44 8.82 -10.99 -20.25
N PRO A 45 7.81 -10.15 -20.58
CA PRO A 45 6.98 -9.47 -19.59
C PRO A 45 6.17 -10.42 -18.68
N VAL A 46 5.86 -11.65 -19.15
CA VAL A 46 5.17 -12.65 -18.31
C VAL A 46 6.05 -13.08 -17.16
N LEU A 47 7.35 -13.28 -17.43
CA LEU A 47 8.31 -13.65 -16.40
C LEU A 47 8.50 -12.52 -15.38
N VAL A 48 8.43 -11.26 -15.80
CA VAL A 48 8.40 -10.10 -14.88
C VAL A 48 7.17 -10.15 -13.97
N GLY A 49 6.00 -10.46 -14.55
CA GLY A 49 4.77 -10.66 -13.78
C GLY A 49 4.90 -11.79 -12.75
N ILE A 50 5.51 -12.91 -13.14
CA ILE A 50 5.77 -14.06 -12.26
C ILE A 50 6.74 -13.69 -11.13
N VAL A 51 7.83 -12.97 -11.41
CA VAL A 51 8.76 -12.48 -10.37
C VAL A 51 8.04 -11.58 -9.38
N SER A 52 7.22 -10.66 -9.85
CA SER A 52 6.41 -9.78 -9.01
C SER A 52 5.40 -10.57 -8.17
N ALA A 53 4.71 -11.54 -8.77
CA ALA A 53 3.79 -12.43 -8.06
C ALA A 53 4.52 -13.26 -6.98
N MET A 54 5.71 -13.76 -7.29
CA MET A 54 6.51 -14.58 -6.39
C MET A 54 7.03 -13.78 -5.17
N HIS A 55 7.23 -12.46 -5.32
CA HIS A 55 7.55 -11.58 -4.20
C HIS A 55 6.37 -11.44 -3.21
N PHE A 56 5.13 -11.33 -3.71
CA PHE A 56 3.95 -11.11 -2.85
C PHE A 56 3.30 -12.41 -2.36
N LEU A 57 3.48 -13.53 -3.04
CA LEU A 57 2.89 -14.83 -2.70
C LEU A 57 3.24 -15.30 -1.29
N PRO A 58 4.52 -15.28 -0.84
CA PRO A 58 4.87 -15.64 0.54
C PRO A 58 4.23 -14.72 1.56
N ILE A 59 4.13 -13.42 1.26
CA ILE A 59 3.47 -12.45 2.17
C ILE A 59 2.01 -12.85 2.37
N MET A 60 1.30 -13.20 1.31
CA MET A 60 -0.10 -13.61 1.36
C MET A 60 -0.28 -14.90 2.16
N ILE A 61 0.57 -15.91 1.96
CA ILE A 61 0.46 -17.21 2.62
C ILE A 61 0.91 -17.14 4.07
N PHE A 62 2.12 -16.64 4.32
CA PHE A 62 2.78 -16.73 5.63
C PHE A 62 2.40 -15.62 6.60
N SER A 63 1.87 -14.47 6.13
CA SER A 63 1.37 -13.43 7.04
C SER A 63 0.26 -13.93 7.97
N LEU A 64 -0.49 -14.95 7.56
CA LEU A 64 -1.51 -15.58 8.38
C LEU A 64 -0.93 -16.33 9.60
N PHE A 65 0.27 -16.87 9.45
CA PHE A 65 0.97 -17.64 10.50
C PHE A 65 1.91 -16.77 11.33
N SER A 66 2.37 -15.65 10.78
CA SER A 66 3.34 -14.75 11.42
C SER A 66 2.86 -14.21 12.77
N GLY A 67 1.55 -13.94 12.92
CA GLY A 67 0.98 -13.44 14.16
C GLY A 67 1.24 -14.36 15.37
N VAL A 68 1.13 -15.68 15.20
CA VAL A 68 1.39 -16.66 16.28
C VAL A 68 2.87 -16.66 16.69
N LEU A 69 3.76 -16.53 15.71
CA LEU A 69 5.21 -16.51 15.96
C LEU A 69 5.61 -15.21 16.67
N ILE A 70 5.06 -14.07 16.24
CA ILE A 70 5.33 -12.75 16.81
C ILE A 70 4.88 -12.65 18.28
N ASP A 71 3.76 -13.30 18.62
CA ASP A 71 3.25 -13.32 19.99
C ASP A 71 4.11 -14.16 20.96
N ARG A 72 4.86 -15.13 20.43
CA ARG A 72 5.69 -16.06 21.22
C ARG A 72 7.16 -15.65 21.34
N MET A 73 7.67 -14.91 20.39
CA MET A 73 9.07 -14.55 20.30
C MET A 73 9.33 -13.08 20.65
N ASP A 74 10.57 -12.76 20.99
CA ASP A 74 11.04 -11.40 21.16
C ASP A 74 11.04 -10.69 19.80
N LYS A 75 10.22 -9.63 19.67
CA LYS A 75 10.03 -8.88 18.42
C LYS A 75 11.32 -8.25 17.91
N LYS A 76 12.19 -7.80 18.82
CA LYS A 76 13.49 -7.27 18.45
C LYS A 76 14.34 -8.32 17.77
N ARG A 77 14.34 -9.57 18.27
CA ARG A 77 15.05 -10.71 17.66
C ARG A 77 14.49 -11.08 16.30
N ILE A 78 13.15 -11.12 16.17
CA ILE A 78 12.50 -11.36 14.87
C ILE A 78 12.96 -10.30 13.86
N LEU A 79 12.93 -9.01 14.25
CA LEU A 79 13.34 -7.92 13.37
C LEU A 79 14.83 -8.03 12.99
N PHE A 80 15.71 -8.39 13.92
CA PHE A 80 17.11 -8.64 13.57
C PHE A 80 17.25 -9.74 12.52
N PHE A 81 16.56 -10.86 12.71
CA PHE A 81 16.61 -11.98 11.78
C PHE A 81 16.05 -11.62 10.39
N THR A 82 14.88 -10.99 10.34
CA THR A 82 14.25 -10.63 9.06
C THR A 82 15.04 -9.57 8.33
N GLN A 83 15.55 -8.55 9.03
CA GLN A 83 16.36 -7.49 8.44
C GLN A 83 17.73 -8.02 7.95
N ALA A 84 18.33 -8.97 8.67
CA ALA A 84 19.55 -9.65 8.22
C ALA A 84 19.31 -10.46 6.95
N GLY A 85 18.20 -11.22 6.91
CA GLY A 85 17.82 -11.95 5.71
C GLY A 85 17.58 -11.03 4.51
N LEU A 86 16.84 -9.94 4.70
CA LEU A 86 16.60 -8.94 3.65
C LEU A 86 17.89 -8.25 3.18
N CYS A 87 18.80 -7.93 4.10
CA CYS A 87 20.11 -7.37 3.78
C CYS A 87 20.93 -8.33 2.91
N VAL A 88 21.01 -9.61 3.29
CA VAL A 88 21.73 -10.65 2.53
C VAL A 88 21.11 -10.83 1.14
N VAL A 89 19.78 -10.90 1.06
CA VAL A 89 19.08 -11.03 -0.23
C VAL A 89 19.36 -9.82 -1.12
N SER A 90 19.29 -8.60 -0.58
CA SER A 90 19.60 -7.37 -1.33
C SER A 90 21.05 -7.34 -1.80
N PHE A 91 21.99 -7.79 -0.95
CA PHE A 91 23.40 -7.90 -1.32
C PHE A 91 23.62 -8.92 -2.45
N ILE A 92 22.95 -10.09 -2.39
CA ILE A 92 23.04 -11.10 -3.45
C ILE A 92 22.43 -10.55 -4.77
N PHE A 93 21.35 -9.76 -4.72
CA PHE A 93 20.84 -9.06 -5.90
C PHE A 93 21.91 -8.13 -6.48
N ALA A 94 22.56 -7.27 -5.67
CA ALA A 94 23.62 -6.40 -6.14
C ALA A 94 24.76 -7.21 -6.77
N LEU A 95 25.22 -8.26 -6.08
CA LEU A 95 26.29 -9.12 -6.55
C LEU A 95 25.93 -9.82 -7.87
N SER A 96 24.68 -10.28 -8.01
CA SER A 96 24.22 -10.95 -9.24
C SER A 96 24.28 -10.04 -10.45
N VAL A 97 24.02 -8.75 -10.26
CA VAL A 97 24.13 -7.75 -11.35
C VAL A 97 25.60 -7.43 -11.65
N PHE A 98 26.41 -7.15 -10.61
CA PHE A 98 27.80 -6.74 -10.83
C PHE A 98 28.70 -7.87 -11.36
N MET A 99 28.36 -9.13 -11.06
CA MET A 99 29.09 -10.33 -11.52
C MET A 99 28.41 -11.01 -12.71
N ASP A 100 27.40 -10.40 -13.29
CA ASP A 100 26.67 -10.85 -14.49
C ASP A 100 26.09 -12.28 -14.42
N PHE A 101 25.61 -12.69 -13.23
CA PHE A 101 24.89 -13.98 -13.06
C PHE A 101 23.39 -13.84 -12.72
N ALA A 102 22.80 -12.65 -12.96
CA ALA A 102 21.40 -12.35 -12.70
C ALA A 102 20.44 -13.10 -13.65
N SER A 103 20.41 -14.43 -13.58
CA SER A 103 19.47 -15.24 -14.36
C SER A 103 18.07 -15.19 -13.78
N PHE A 104 17.04 -15.53 -14.59
CA PHE A 104 15.64 -15.60 -14.14
C PHE A 104 15.46 -16.42 -12.87
N GLY A 105 16.10 -17.60 -12.79
CA GLY A 105 16.00 -18.45 -11.62
C GLY A 105 16.55 -17.80 -10.34
N VAL A 106 17.68 -17.10 -10.44
CA VAL A 106 18.27 -16.34 -9.33
C VAL A 106 17.32 -15.23 -8.89
N ILE A 107 16.82 -14.42 -9.82
CA ILE A 107 15.88 -13.33 -9.53
C ILE A 107 14.60 -13.86 -8.88
N LEU A 108 14.07 -14.99 -9.36
CA LEU A 108 12.85 -15.60 -8.84
C LEU A 108 13.02 -16.08 -7.39
N VAL A 109 14.14 -16.78 -7.10
CA VAL A 109 14.44 -17.26 -5.74
C VAL A 109 14.65 -16.08 -4.78
N LEU A 110 15.39 -15.05 -5.19
CA LEU A 110 15.62 -13.87 -4.37
C LEU A 110 14.32 -13.08 -4.15
N ALA A 111 13.43 -13.01 -5.14
CA ALA A 111 12.09 -12.41 -4.99
C ALA A 111 11.26 -13.17 -3.95
N PHE A 112 11.22 -14.50 -4.03
CA PHE A 112 10.53 -15.34 -3.06
C PHE A 112 11.08 -15.15 -1.63
N LEU A 113 12.40 -15.17 -1.46
CA LEU A 113 13.07 -14.95 -0.16
C LEU A 113 12.76 -13.56 0.40
N THR A 114 12.77 -12.52 -0.45
CA THR A 114 12.36 -11.16 -0.05
C THR A 114 10.92 -11.17 0.49
N GLY A 115 9.99 -11.81 -0.22
CA GLY A 115 8.61 -11.95 0.22
C GLY A 115 8.47 -12.73 1.53
N LEU A 116 9.25 -13.82 1.67
CA LEU A 116 9.25 -14.65 2.88
C LEU A 116 9.69 -13.87 4.12
N PHE A 117 10.79 -13.13 4.05
CA PHE A 117 11.24 -12.28 5.16
C PHE A 117 10.24 -11.15 5.43
N ASN A 118 9.69 -10.51 4.40
CA ASN A 118 8.70 -9.46 4.55
C ASN A 118 7.40 -9.95 5.21
N SER A 119 7.02 -11.23 5.03
CA SER A 119 5.83 -11.82 5.65
C SER A 119 5.86 -11.79 7.18
N LEU A 120 7.05 -11.87 7.78
CA LEU A 120 7.28 -11.76 9.22
C LEU A 120 7.65 -10.34 9.64
N ASP A 121 8.43 -9.65 8.83
CA ASP A 121 8.99 -8.34 9.14
C ASP A 121 7.89 -7.27 9.31
N SER A 122 6.99 -7.15 8.34
CA SER A 122 5.94 -6.12 8.32
C SER A 122 5.03 -6.17 9.56
N PRO A 123 4.39 -7.30 9.92
CA PRO A 123 3.55 -7.35 11.11
C PRO A 123 4.35 -7.21 12.42
N THR A 124 5.61 -7.66 12.44
CA THR A 124 6.48 -7.48 13.61
C THR A 124 6.78 -6.00 13.84
N ARG A 125 7.09 -5.22 12.80
CA ARG A 125 7.31 -3.77 12.90
C ARG A 125 6.11 -3.05 13.49
N HIS A 126 4.90 -3.35 13.03
CA HIS A 126 3.68 -2.76 13.57
C HIS A 126 3.49 -3.08 15.05
N SER A 127 3.78 -4.32 15.47
CA SER A 127 3.69 -4.73 16.87
C SER A 127 4.80 -4.13 17.75
N PHE A 128 5.98 -3.90 17.19
CA PHE A 128 7.14 -3.40 17.92
C PHE A 128 6.98 -1.94 18.35
N ILE A 129 6.23 -1.14 17.61
CA ILE A 129 5.94 0.27 17.95
C ILE A 129 5.38 0.40 19.37
N TYR A 130 4.52 -0.54 19.80
CA TYR A 130 3.91 -0.54 21.13
C TYR A 130 4.93 -0.76 22.27
N GLU A 131 6.11 -1.33 21.97
CA GLU A 131 7.20 -1.56 22.93
C GLU A 131 8.20 -0.39 22.97
N LEU A 132 8.17 0.49 21.95
CA LEU A 132 9.08 1.62 21.81
C LEU A 132 8.57 2.89 22.49
N VAL A 133 7.26 3.01 22.64
CA VAL A 133 6.61 4.20 23.19
C VAL A 133 6.31 3.98 24.68
N GLU A 134 6.90 4.81 25.54
CA GLU A 134 6.77 4.68 27.00
C GLU A 134 5.36 5.00 27.48
N ASN A 135 4.76 6.04 26.92
CA ASN A 135 3.41 6.47 27.27
C ASN A 135 2.40 5.95 26.25
N ARG A 136 1.47 5.08 26.70
CA ARG A 136 0.42 4.49 25.84
C ARG A 136 -0.47 5.54 25.14
N ALA A 137 -0.62 6.73 25.72
CA ALA A 137 -1.36 7.82 25.09
C ALA A 137 -0.71 8.33 23.79
N LEU A 138 0.61 8.10 23.59
CA LEU A 138 1.35 8.49 22.39
C LEU A 138 1.34 7.42 21.29
N VAL A 139 0.86 6.22 21.56
CA VAL A 139 0.84 5.11 20.59
C VAL A 139 0.08 5.47 19.30
N PRO A 140 -1.12 6.11 19.35
CA PRO A 140 -1.81 6.49 18.11
C PRO A 140 -0.96 7.46 17.26
N ASN A 141 -0.24 8.38 17.88
CA ASN A 141 0.65 9.32 17.19
C ASN A 141 1.88 8.58 16.60
N ALA A 142 2.47 7.64 17.33
CA ALA A 142 3.58 6.82 16.84
C ALA A 142 3.18 5.96 15.62
N VAL A 143 1.99 5.35 15.64
CA VAL A 143 1.43 4.60 14.50
C VAL A 143 1.20 5.52 13.30
N ALA A 144 0.68 6.73 13.51
CA ALA A 144 0.50 7.72 12.45
C ALA A 144 1.84 8.14 11.82
N LEU A 145 2.87 8.41 12.63
CA LEU A 145 4.22 8.74 12.17
C LEU A 145 4.89 7.57 11.41
N ASN A 146 4.66 6.34 11.86
CA ASN A 146 5.14 5.16 11.14
C ASN A 146 4.47 5.04 9.75
N SER A 147 3.17 5.24 9.65
CA SER A 147 2.45 5.26 8.39
C SER A 147 2.93 6.39 7.47
N MET A 148 3.23 7.56 8.04
CA MET A 148 3.84 8.68 7.32
C MET A 148 5.22 8.29 6.75
N SER A 149 6.09 7.64 7.55
CA SER A 149 7.41 7.18 7.09
C SER A 149 7.29 6.23 5.90
N VAL A 150 6.38 5.24 5.97
CA VAL A 150 6.11 4.31 4.85
C VAL A 150 5.64 5.06 3.59
N SER A 151 4.74 6.05 3.76
CA SER A 151 4.24 6.84 2.63
C SER A 151 5.32 7.69 1.99
N VAL A 152 6.15 8.35 2.80
CA VAL A 152 7.29 9.14 2.33
C VAL A 152 8.30 8.26 1.60
N SER A 153 8.62 7.09 2.14
CA SER A 153 9.55 6.14 1.50
C SER A 153 9.02 5.60 0.17
N ARG A 154 7.70 5.39 0.06
CA ARG A 154 7.03 4.99 -1.19
C ARG A 154 7.17 6.04 -2.30
N ILE A 155 7.30 7.29 -1.93
CA ILE A 155 7.47 8.42 -2.85
C ILE A 155 8.94 8.63 -3.18
N LEU A 156 9.79 8.70 -2.14
CA LEU A 156 11.22 8.94 -2.29
C LEU A 156 11.94 7.76 -2.95
N GLY A 157 11.50 6.52 -2.68
CA GLY A 157 12.13 5.31 -3.22
C GLY A 157 12.21 5.30 -4.74
N PRO A 158 11.10 5.42 -5.47
CA PRO A 158 11.11 5.49 -6.94
C PRO A 158 11.95 6.64 -7.49
N ALA A 159 11.83 7.84 -6.90
CA ALA A 159 12.59 9.00 -7.32
C ALA A 159 14.12 8.79 -7.19
N LEU A 160 14.55 8.28 -6.01
CA LEU A 160 15.96 7.94 -5.77
C LEU A 160 16.41 6.77 -6.64
N ALA A 161 15.57 5.75 -6.85
CA ALA A 161 15.89 4.65 -7.74
C ALA A 161 16.19 5.15 -9.15
N GLY A 162 15.39 6.07 -9.68
CA GLY A 162 15.62 6.68 -10.98
C GLY A 162 16.96 7.39 -11.08
N ILE A 163 17.28 8.23 -10.10
CA ILE A 163 18.56 8.96 -10.06
C ILE A 163 19.74 8.00 -9.94
N ILE A 164 19.63 6.99 -9.07
CA ILE A 164 20.72 6.03 -8.83
C ILE A 164 20.91 5.12 -10.03
N MET A 165 19.83 4.64 -10.66
CA MET A 165 19.93 3.84 -11.89
C MET A 165 20.59 4.63 -13.02
N ALA A 166 20.22 5.89 -13.18
CA ALA A 166 20.81 6.79 -14.18
C ALA A 166 22.31 7.03 -13.98
N SER A 167 22.75 7.15 -12.71
CA SER A 167 24.12 7.54 -12.39
C SER A 167 25.07 6.37 -12.21
N PHE A 168 24.57 5.24 -11.66
CA PHE A 168 25.39 4.12 -11.20
C PHE A 168 24.88 2.74 -11.69
N GLY A 169 23.83 2.72 -12.51
CA GLY A 169 23.21 1.48 -12.99
C GLY A 169 22.32 0.79 -11.97
N ILE A 170 21.61 -0.24 -12.44
CA ILE A 170 20.59 -0.95 -11.66
C ILE A 170 21.16 -1.66 -10.42
N GLY A 171 22.37 -2.21 -10.50
CA GLY A 171 23.04 -2.90 -9.38
C GLY A 171 23.23 -2.02 -8.17
N ALA A 172 23.43 -0.72 -8.38
CA ALA A 172 23.58 0.26 -7.32
C ALA A 172 22.31 0.39 -6.46
N CYS A 173 21.11 0.25 -7.02
CA CYS A 173 19.87 0.30 -6.25
C CYS A 173 19.81 -0.80 -5.18
N PHE A 174 20.24 -2.01 -5.52
CA PHE A 174 20.31 -3.13 -4.58
C PHE A 174 21.40 -2.91 -3.54
N LEU A 175 22.56 -2.36 -3.96
CA LEU A 175 23.66 -2.07 -3.05
C LEU A 175 23.29 -0.95 -2.06
N PHE A 176 22.67 0.12 -2.52
CA PHE A 176 22.17 1.19 -1.64
C PHE A 176 21.11 0.68 -0.66
N ASN A 177 20.21 -0.23 -1.11
CA ASN A 177 19.29 -0.89 -0.19
C ASN A 177 20.03 -1.73 0.85
N THR A 178 21.07 -2.47 0.46
CA THR A 178 21.92 -3.22 1.40
C THR A 178 22.49 -2.29 2.48
N PHE A 179 23.03 -1.13 2.10
CA PHE A 179 23.54 -0.14 3.06
C PHE A 179 22.42 0.49 3.91
N SER A 180 21.21 0.63 3.38
CA SER A 180 20.08 1.16 4.14
C SER A 180 19.72 0.27 5.35
N PHE A 181 20.01 -1.02 5.28
CA PHE A 181 19.83 -1.95 6.41
C PHE A 181 20.79 -1.66 7.56
N VAL A 182 21.95 -1.03 7.33
CA VAL A 182 22.86 -0.62 8.40
C VAL A 182 22.16 0.37 9.34
N ALA A 183 21.37 1.30 8.79
CA ALA A 183 20.64 2.27 9.60
C ALA A 183 19.59 1.60 10.52
N ILE A 184 18.85 0.61 10.03
CA ILE A 184 17.88 -0.10 10.87
C ILE A 184 18.58 -1.02 11.87
N PHE A 185 19.69 -1.67 11.54
CA PHE A 185 20.50 -2.44 12.49
C PHE A 185 21.03 -1.55 13.60
N ALA A 186 21.66 -0.42 13.28
CA ALA A 186 22.13 0.53 14.27
C ALA A 186 21.00 0.98 15.20
N SER A 187 19.82 1.28 14.64
CA SER A 187 18.65 1.64 15.43
C SER A 187 18.19 0.51 16.35
N LEU A 188 18.13 -0.73 15.87
CA LEU A 188 17.74 -1.88 16.68
C LEU A 188 18.76 -2.17 17.80
N PHE A 189 20.06 -1.95 17.58
CA PHE A 189 21.06 -2.06 18.64
C PHE A 189 20.86 -1.02 19.75
N LEU A 190 20.64 0.23 19.37
CA LEU A 190 20.54 1.36 20.30
C LEU A 190 19.23 1.39 21.10
N VAL A 191 18.17 0.76 20.56
CA VAL A 191 16.84 0.77 21.18
C VAL A 191 16.75 -0.28 22.29
N LYS A 192 16.21 0.14 23.44
CA LYS A 192 15.90 -0.72 24.60
C LYS A 192 14.37 -0.80 24.77
N PRO A 193 13.69 -1.76 24.11
CA PRO A 193 12.23 -1.86 24.19
C PRO A 193 11.80 -2.24 25.60
N LYS A 194 10.69 -1.67 26.07
CA LYS A 194 10.01 -2.15 27.27
C LYS A 194 9.18 -3.35 26.85
N ARG A 195 9.44 -4.55 27.41
CA ARG A 195 8.60 -5.73 27.16
C ARG A 195 7.15 -5.40 27.52
N ALA A 196 6.33 -5.21 26.51
CA ALA A 196 4.89 -5.13 26.72
C ALA A 196 4.45 -6.53 27.19
N ARG A 197 3.74 -6.61 28.33
CA ARG A 197 2.99 -7.82 28.68
C ARG A 197 1.98 -8.01 27.55
N THR A 198 2.23 -8.97 26.69
CA THR A 198 1.30 -9.34 25.61
C THR A 198 0.04 -9.84 26.24
N ALA A 199 -1.03 -9.06 26.13
CA ALA A 199 -2.38 -9.58 26.38
C ALA A 199 -2.56 -10.71 25.37
N ARG A 200 -2.76 -11.93 25.86
CA ARG A 200 -3.01 -13.12 25.06
C ARG A 200 -4.26 -12.88 24.20
N ALA A 201 -4.08 -12.42 22.98
CA ALA A 201 -5.15 -12.40 21.98
C ALA A 201 -5.34 -13.84 21.47
N HIS A 202 -6.26 -14.57 22.06
CA HIS A 202 -6.58 -15.97 21.76
C HIS A 202 -7.46 -16.15 20.51
N SER A 203 -7.50 -15.20 19.58
CA SER A 203 -8.24 -15.42 18.32
C SER A 203 -7.29 -15.72 17.19
N SER A 204 -7.45 -16.89 16.54
CA SER A 204 -6.74 -17.22 15.33
C SER A 204 -6.98 -16.11 14.28
N MET A 205 -5.92 -15.68 13.59
CA MET A 205 -5.99 -14.59 12.58
C MET A 205 -7.03 -14.90 11.50
N LEU A 206 -7.12 -16.16 11.06
CA LEU A 206 -8.17 -16.67 10.17
C LEU A 206 -9.58 -16.40 10.69
N LYS A 207 -9.84 -16.71 11.97
CA LYS A 207 -11.13 -16.40 12.60
C LYS A 207 -11.40 -14.89 12.64
N SER A 208 -10.36 -14.07 12.80
CA SER A 208 -10.50 -12.61 12.81
C SER A 208 -10.83 -12.08 11.41
N ILE A 209 -10.18 -12.59 10.36
CA ILE A 209 -10.46 -12.23 8.95
C ILE A 209 -11.89 -12.66 8.58
N ILE A 210 -12.27 -13.90 8.88
CA ILE A 210 -13.64 -14.40 8.60
C ILE A 210 -14.69 -13.52 9.30
N LYS A 211 -14.49 -13.20 10.59
CA LYS A 211 -15.39 -12.31 11.34
C LYS A 211 -15.39 -10.90 10.76
N GLY A 212 -14.26 -10.40 10.29
CA GLY A 212 -14.16 -9.13 9.59
C GLY A 212 -14.96 -9.14 8.29
N PHE A 213 -14.83 -10.21 7.51
CA PHE A 213 -15.54 -10.37 6.24
C PHE A 213 -17.06 -10.47 6.43
N ILE A 214 -17.51 -11.25 7.42
CA ILE A 214 -18.94 -11.35 7.78
C ILE A 214 -19.47 -9.99 8.20
N TYR A 215 -18.73 -9.24 9.04
CA TYR A 215 -19.10 -7.90 9.47
C TYR A 215 -19.21 -6.93 8.28
N ILE A 216 -18.24 -6.94 7.37
CA ILE A 216 -18.25 -6.08 6.18
C ILE A 216 -19.44 -6.43 5.27
N LYS A 217 -19.71 -7.74 5.05
CA LYS A 217 -20.81 -8.19 4.20
C LYS A 217 -22.18 -7.71 4.72
N SER A 218 -22.34 -7.56 6.03
CA SER A 218 -23.58 -7.07 6.65
C SER A 218 -23.69 -5.52 6.64
N HIS A 219 -22.67 -4.81 6.14
CA HIS A 219 -22.62 -3.34 6.14
C HIS A 219 -22.23 -2.82 4.76
N GLU A 220 -23.20 -2.46 3.93
CA GLU A 220 -22.99 -2.01 2.55
C GLU A 220 -22.01 -0.84 2.42
N HIS A 221 -22.04 0.10 3.36
CA HIS A 221 -21.13 1.25 3.37
C HIS A 221 -19.65 0.87 3.55
N LEU A 222 -19.35 -0.38 4.00
CA LEU A 222 -18.00 -0.95 4.08
C LEU A 222 -17.70 -1.87 2.89
N LEU A 223 -18.70 -2.59 2.40
CA LEU A 223 -18.53 -3.56 1.31
C LEU A 223 -18.18 -2.86 0.00
N SER A 224 -18.92 -1.80 -0.36
CA SER A 224 -18.72 -1.10 -1.62
C SER A 224 -17.32 -0.50 -1.77
N PRO A 225 -16.77 0.26 -0.81
CA PRO A 225 -15.38 0.73 -0.90
C PRO A 225 -14.37 -0.41 -0.97
N LEU A 226 -14.62 -1.55 -0.30
CA LEU A 226 -13.70 -2.68 -0.32
C LEU A 226 -13.64 -3.38 -1.69
N ILE A 227 -14.77 -3.50 -2.38
CA ILE A 227 -14.81 -4.07 -3.74
C ILE A 227 -14.15 -3.12 -4.74
N VAL A 228 -14.42 -1.82 -4.63
CA VAL A 228 -13.71 -0.81 -5.44
C VAL A 228 -12.19 -0.91 -5.23
N LEU A 229 -11.74 -1.07 -3.97
CA LEU A 229 -10.34 -1.29 -3.66
C LEU A 229 -9.78 -2.53 -4.36
N LEU A 230 -10.48 -3.66 -4.28
CA LEU A 230 -10.04 -4.92 -4.90
C LEU A 230 -9.85 -4.76 -6.40
N ILE A 231 -10.82 -4.17 -7.10
CA ILE A 231 -10.76 -3.96 -8.55
C ILE A 231 -9.58 -3.03 -8.89
N VAL A 232 -9.51 -1.88 -8.23
CA VAL A 232 -8.47 -0.88 -8.51
C VAL A 232 -7.09 -1.42 -8.17
N ALA A 233 -6.91 -2.06 -7.02
CA ALA A 233 -5.61 -2.59 -6.60
C ALA A 233 -5.14 -3.78 -7.46
N THR A 234 -6.07 -4.49 -8.12
CA THR A 234 -5.70 -5.57 -9.04
C THR A 234 -5.21 -5.04 -10.39
N PHE A 235 -5.89 -4.07 -10.99
CA PHE A 235 -5.67 -3.74 -12.39
C PHE A 235 -4.89 -2.45 -12.63
N VAL A 236 -4.88 -1.49 -11.69
CA VAL A 236 -4.26 -0.17 -11.92
C VAL A 236 -2.79 -0.10 -11.51
N PRO A 237 -2.33 -0.51 -10.31
CA PRO A 237 -0.97 -0.24 -9.81
C PRO A 237 0.11 -1.22 -10.29
N ASN A 238 -0.06 -1.81 -11.48
CA ASN A 238 0.93 -2.75 -12.05
C ASN A 238 2.05 -2.04 -12.83
N TYR A 239 2.40 -0.83 -12.41
CA TYR A 239 3.35 0.04 -13.11
C TYR A 239 4.72 -0.58 -13.30
N SER A 240 5.20 -1.38 -12.33
CA SER A 240 6.51 -2.02 -12.43
C SER A 240 6.62 -2.97 -13.64
N VAL A 241 5.52 -3.61 -14.03
CA VAL A 241 5.46 -4.48 -15.22
C VAL A 241 5.14 -3.66 -16.48
N LEU A 242 4.13 -2.79 -16.41
CA LEU A 242 3.66 -2.03 -17.58
C LEU A 242 4.69 -0.99 -18.05
N VAL A 243 5.25 -0.20 -17.12
CA VAL A 243 6.22 0.86 -17.47
C VAL A 243 7.55 0.26 -17.87
N SER A 244 7.99 -0.85 -17.24
CA SER A 244 9.22 -1.52 -17.69
C SER A 244 9.10 -2.01 -19.13
N ALA A 245 7.95 -2.59 -19.48
CA ALA A 245 7.70 -3.05 -20.84
C ALA A 245 7.59 -1.88 -21.83
N LEU A 246 6.91 -0.79 -21.47
CA LEU A 246 6.81 0.42 -22.29
C LEU A 246 8.19 0.99 -22.62
N VAL A 247 9.03 1.14 -21.61
CA VAL A 247 10.39 1.68 -21.80
C VAL A 247 11.24 0.76 -22.65
N HIS A 248 11.17 -0.54 -22.41
CA HIS A 248 12.02 -1.51 -23.08
C HIS A 248 11.63 -1.73 -24.55
N PHE A 249 10.33 -1.90 -24.84
CA PHE A 249 9.86 -2.30 -26.17
C PHE A 249 9.45 -1.12 -27.05
N ASN A 250 8.85 -0.05 -26.49
CA ASN A 250 8.28 1.03 -27.29
C ASN A 250 9.18 2.27 -27.32
N LEU A 251 9.67 2.70 -26.15
CA LEU A 251 10.47 3.92 -26.07
C LEU A 251 11.96 3.69 -26.35
N GLY A 252 12.42 2.44 -26.46
CA GLY A 252 13.84 2.11 -26.65
C GLY A 252 14.73 2.70 -25.56
N GLY A 253 14.16 2.90 -24.36
CA GLY A 253 14.81 3.60 -23.25
C GLY A 253 15.70 2.66 -22.42
N ASP A 254 16.49 3.27 -21.59
CA ASP A 254 17.48 2.66 -20.70
C ASP A 254 17.01 2.67 -19.22
N ASP A 255 17.92 2.30 -18.32
CA ASP A 255 17.71 2.35 -16.85
C ASP A 255 17.29 3.75 -16.39
N THR A 256 17.80 4.79 -17.03
CA THR A 256 17.52 6.20 -16.76
C THR A 256 16.08 6.55 -17.09
N SER A 257 15.64 6.18 -18.29
CA SER A 257 14.28 6.42 -18.78
C SER A 257 13.24 5.74 -17.90
N TYR A 258 13.49 4.48 -17.54
CA TYR A 258 12.63 3.76 -16.61
C TYR A 258 12.57 4.43 -15.24
N GLY A 259 13.72 4.82 -14.69
CA GLY A 259 13.82 5.51 -13.43
C GLY A 259 13.04 6.83 -13.40
N TYR A 260 13.13 7.64 -14.44
CA TYR A 260 12.38 8.90 -14.52
C TYR A 260 10.87 8.68 -14.61
N LEU A 261 10.38 7.71 -15.41
CA LEU A 261 8.94 7.41 -15.45
C LEU A 261 8.41 6.92 -14.08
N MET A 262 9.21 6.13 -13.38
CA MET A 262 8.84 5.72 -12.01
C MET A 262 8.94 6.87 -11.01
N ALA A 263 9.82 7.85 -11.20
CA ALA A 263 9.86 9.07 -10.40
C ALA A 263 8.62 9.94 -10.63
N PHE A 264 8.11 10.05 -11.88
CA PHE A 264 6.84 10.74 -12.16
C PHE A 264 5.66 10.11 -11.40
N LEU A 265 5.59 8.77 -11.31
CA LEU A 265 4.62 8.10 -10.43
C LEU A 265 4.78 8.52 -8.96
N GLY A 266 6.03 8.63 -8.48
CA GLY A 266 6.33 9.12 -7.14
C GLY A 266 5.83 10.54 -6.89
N VAL A 267 6.00 11.45 -7.85
CA VAL A 267 5.50 12.83 -7.80
C VAL A 267 3.97 12.86 -7.70
N GLY A 268 3.28 12.09 -8.55
CA GLY A 268 1.82 11.97 -8.49
C GLY A 268 1.33 11.43 -7.15
N ALA A 269 1.99 10.39 -6.63
CA ALA A 269 1.69 9.81 -5.32
C ALA A 269 1.87 10.82 -4.18
N PHE A 270 2.91 11.67 -4.25
CA PHE A 270 3.17 12.71 -3.26
C PHE A 270 2.03 13.71 -3.17
N PHE A 271 1.68 14.33 -4.30
CA PHE A 271 0.59 15.30 -4.35
C PHE A 271 -0.76 14.65 -4.02
N GLY A 272 -0.98 13.40 -4.47
CA GLY A 272 -2.16 12.61 -4.14
C GLY A 272 -2.30 12.37 -2.63
N ALA A 273 -1.21 12.00 -1.95
CA ALA A 273 -1.21 11.79 -0.51
C ALA A 273 -1.42 13.10 0.27
N PHE A 274 -0.80 14.18 -0.17
CA PHE A 274 -1.00 15.51 0.43
C PHE A 274 -2.47 15.97 0.31
N PHE A 275 -3.05 15.82 -0.87
CA PHE A 275 -4.46 16.16 -1.10
C PHE A 275 -5.41 15.25 -0.30
N ALA A 276 -5.15 13.94 -0.25
CA ALA A 276 -5.92 12.99 0.53
C ALA A 276 -5.88 13.30 2.04
N ALA A 277 -4.74 13.75 2.56
CA ALA A 277 -4.61 14.15 3.97
C ALA A 277 -5.49 15.37 4.30
N SER A 278 -5.58 16.34 3.40
CA SER A 278 -6.46 17.52 3.57
C SER A 278 -7.95 17.13 3.55
N LEU A 279 -8.32 16.21 2.66
CA LEU A 279 -9.68 15.65 2.60
C LEU A 279 -10.02 14.84 3.86
N GLY A 280 -9.09 14.02 4.35
CA GLY A 280 -9.28 13.19 5.53
C GLY A 280 -9.58 13.99 6.79
N GLN A 281 -8.99 15.18 6.94
CA GLN A 281 -9.30 16.09 8.05
C GLN A 281 -10.74 16.60 7.99
N ASN A 282 -11.24 16.90 6.80
CA ASN A 282 -12.63 17.34 6.60
C ASN A 282 -13.62 16.20 6.87
N LEU A 283 -13.27 14.96 6.47
CA LEU A 283 -14.10 13.78 6.73
C LEU A 283 -14.19 13.47 8.22
N ALA A 284 -13.10 13.57 8.96
CA ALA A 284 -13.08 13.36 10.40
C ALA A 284 -13.93 14.41 11.14
N LYS A 285 -13.90 15.68 10.70
CA LYS A 285 -14.77 16.75 11.25
C LYS A 285 -16.26 16.48 10.97
N THR A 286 -16.59 16.09 9.75
CA THR A 286 -18.00 15.77 9.36
C THR A 286 -18.52 14.56 10.13
N SER A 287 -17.73 13.50 10.29
CA SER A 287 -18.09 12.30 11.08
C SER A 287 -18.33 12.64 12.55
N LYS A 288 -17.50 13.53 13.14
CA LYS A 288 -17.66 13.96 14.53
C LYS A 288 -18.93 14.77 14.70
N ASN A 289 -19.20 15.73 13.81
CA ASN A 289 -20.42 16.53 13.85
C ASN A 289 -21.69 15.68 13.67
N SER A 290 -21.65 14.68 12.77
CA SER A 290 -22.79 13.76 12.58
C SER A 290 -23.07 12.91 13.84
N LYS A 291 -22.02 12.43 14.53
CA LYS A 291 -22.19 11.71 15.80
C LYS A 291 -22.72 12.62 16.92
N GLU A 292 -22.29 13.86 17.00
CA GLU A 292 -22.79 14.84 17.97
C GLU A 292 -24.28 15.17 17.73
N ILE A 293 -24.66 15.37 16.47
CA ILE A 293 -26.07 15.61 16.07
C ILE A 293 -26.94 14.39 16.41
N LEU A 294 -26.46 13.17 16.12
CA LEU A 294 -27.18 11.92 16.43
C LEU A 294 -27.39 11.76 17.96
N ASN A 295 -26.34 12.03 18.75
CA ASN A 295 -26.46 12.01 20.21
C ASN A 295 -27.38 13.09 20.77
N GLN A 296 -27.40 14.28 20.17
CA GLN A 296 -28.33 15.34 20.54
C GLN A 296 -29.78 14.97 20.19
N ASN A 297 -30.00 14.33 19.04
CA ASN A 297 -31.32 13.89 18.61
C ASN A 297 -31.83 12.69 19.43
N THR A 298 -30.96 11.73 19.80
CA THR A 298 -31.33 10.63 20.72
C THR A 298 -31.65 11.15 22.11
N ASN A 299 -30.92 12.14 22.63
CA ASN A 299 -31.24 12.76 23.92
C ASN A 299 -32.54 13.59 23.87
N LYS A 300 -32.83 14.25 22.72
CA LYS A 300 -34.12 14.93 22.50
C LYS A 300 -35.26 13.95 22.33
N ALA A 301 -35.09 12.84 21.61
CA ALA A 301 -36.11 11.80 21.45
C ALA A 301 -36.44 11.09 22.76
N GLN A 302 -35.44 10.86 23.63
CA GLN A 302 -35.70 10.37 24.99
C GLN A 302 -36.47 11.35 25.90
N LYS A 303 -36.31 12.67 25.66
CA LYS A 303 -37.13 13.69 26.33
C LYS A 303 -38.51 13.91 25.69
N SER A 304 -38.69 13.51 24.42
CA SER A 304 -39.92 13.72 23.64
C SER A 304 -40.81 12.48 23.53
N SER A 305 -40.49 11.37 24.23
CA SER A 305 -41.31 10.15 24.26
C SER A 305 -42.67 10.33 24.96
N GLN A 306 -43.07 11.58 25.28
CA GLN A 306 -44.39 11.95 25.75
C GLN A 306 -45.33 12.60 24.73
N ILE A 307 -44.90 12.76 23.46
CA ILE A 307 -45.81 13.33 22.43
C ILE A 307 -45.86 12.38 21.24
N LEU A 308 -46.88 11.54 21.22
CA LEU A 308 -47.34 10.81 20.02
C LEU A 308 -47.80 11.83 18.96
N ASN A 309 -47.40 11.62 17.72
CA ASN A 309 -47.77 12.22 16.44
C ASN A 309 -46.72 13.16 15.85
N ALA A 310 -45.68 12.58 15.24
CA ALA A 310 -44.86 13.23 14.23
C ALA A 310 -45.07 12.53 12.88
N PRO A 311 -45.28 13.25 11.76
CA PRO A 311 -45.41 12.67 10.43
C PRO A 311 -44.10 12.00 9.99
N PRO A 312 -44.17 10.99 9.09
CA PRO A 312 -42.99 10.31 8.60
C PRO A 312 -42.07 11.31 7.89
N LEU A 313 -40.80 11.36 8.35
CA LEU A 313 -39.74 12.14 7.71
C LEU A 313 -39.58 11.65 6.28
N ASN A 314 -39.83 12.52 5.32
CA ASN A 314 -39.45 12.29 3.93
C ASN A 314 -37.94 12.05 3.84
N HIS A 315 -37.57 10.79 3.53
CA HIS A 315 -36.21 10.41 3.22
C HIS A 315 -35.84 10.94 1.82
N GLU A 316 -35.55 12.24 1.72
CA GLU A 316 -34.74 12.71 0.60
C GLU A 316 -33.41 11.94 0.63
N LYS A 317 -33.07 11.24 -0.47
CA LYS A 317 -31.79 10.54 -0.60
C LYS A 317 -30.70 11.58 -0.37
N PRO A 318 -29.88 11.45 0.68
CA PRO A 318 -28.87 12.48 0.97
C PRO A 318 -27.92 12.59 -0.23
N ALA A 319 -27.62 13.81 -0.65
CA ALA A 319 -26.63 14.07 -1.69
C ALA A 319 -25.34 13.32 -1.35
N LEU A 320 -24.76 12.60 -2.33
CA LEU A 320 -23.52 11.81 -2.16
C LEU A 320 -22.46 12.65 -1.45
N ASN A 321 -22.01 12.19 -0.30
CA ASN A 321 -20.92 12.83 0.43
C ASN A 321 -19.66 12.87 -0.45
N THR A 322 -18.81 13.89 -0.27
CA THR A 322 -17.58 14.07 -1.05
C THR A 322 -16.74 12.78 -1.16
N SER A 323 -16.68 11.99 -0.09
CA SER A 323 -15.97 10.69 -0.08
C SER A 323 -16.60 9.66 -1.00
N GLN A 324 -17.92 9.60 -1.06
CA GLN A 324 -18.65 8.69 -1.96
C GLN A 324 -18.46 9.09 -3.42
N LYS A 325 -18.44 10.41 -3.72
CA LYS A 325 -18.10 10.91 -5.06
C LYS A 325 -16.67 10.56 -5.45
N ILE A 326 -15.72 10.70 -4.53
CA ILE A 326 -14.32 10.33 -4.75
C ILE A 326 -14.19 8.83 -5.07
N THR A 327 -14.80 7.96 -4.27
CA THR A 327 -14.74 6.51 -4.50
C THR A 327 -15.54 6.07 -5.73
N LEU A 328 -16.46 6.88 -6.21
CA LEU A 328 -17.23 6.63 -7.42
C LEU A 328 -16.47 7.04 -8.70
N TYR A 329 -15.92 8.27 -8.74
CA TYR A 329 -15.39 8.85 -9.98
C TYR A 329 -13.88 8.75 -10.15
N LEU A 330 -13.09 8.90 -9.07
CA LEU A 330 -11.63 8.88 -9.18
C LEU A 330 -11.05 7.53 -9.65
N PRO A 331 -11.60 6.36 -9.31
CA PRO A 331 -11.16 5.10 -9.89
C PRO A 331 -11.23 5.07 -11.41
N PHE A 332 -12.32 5.55 -12.00
CA PHE A 332 -12.48 5.65 -13.46
C PHE A 332 -11.49 6.65 -14.05
N LEU A 333 -11.29 7.80 -13.40
CA LEU A 333 -10.31 8.78 -13.85
C LEU A 333 -8.88 8.21 -13.80
N SER A 334 -8.53 7.46 -12.76
CA SER A 334 -7.23 6.78 -12.68
C SER A 334 -7.05 5.75 -13.78
N ALA A 335 -8.10 4.99 -14.13
CA ALA A 335 -8.08 4.05 -15.24
C ALA A 335 -7.96 4.76 -16.60
N LEU A 336 -8.68 5.86 -16.80
CA LEU A 336 -8.58 6.68 -18.01
C LEU A 336 -7.17 7.26 -18.19
N MET A 337 -6.59 7.80 -17.11
CA MET A 337 -5.22 8.31 -17.13
C MET A 337 -4.19 7.18 -17.36
N LEU A 338 -4.46 5.97 -16.86
CA LEU A 338 -3.65 4.80 -17.17
C LEU A 338 -3.72 4.44 -18.66
N ALA A 339 -4.93 4.43 -19.25
CA ALA A 339 -5.09 4.19 -20.68
C ALA A 339 -4.35 5.23 -21.54
N SER A 340 -4.36 6.49 -21.12
CA SER A 340 -3.69 7.55 -21.89
C SER A 340 -2.17 7.35 -22.01
N VAL A 341 -1.53 6.60 -21.10
CA VAL A 341 -0.10 6.25 -21.23
C VAL A 341 0.16 5.45 -22.50
N GLY A 342 -0.74 4.53 -22.87
CA GLY A 342 -0.61 3.72 -24.09
C GLY A 342 -0.94 4.47 -25.40
N VAL A 343 -1.35 5.75 -25.33
CA VAL A 343 -1.60 6.58 -26.53
C VAL A 343 -0.36 7.31 -26.98
N TRP A 344 0.56 7.58 -26.05
CA TRP A 344 1.65 8.50 -26.29
C TRP A 344 2.95 7.79 -26.62
N ASP A 345 3.54 8.11 -27.79
CA ASP A 345 4.92 7.74 -28.13
C ASP A 345 5.95 8.72 -27.55
N ASN A 346 5.48 9.71 -26.79
CA ASN A 346 6.32 10.74 -26.21
C ASN A 346 6.56 10.49 -24.72
N PHE A 347 7.83 10.40 -24.34
CA PHE A 347 8.27 10.13 -22.96
C PHE A 347 7.65 11.08 -21.91
N TRP A 348 7.59 12.39 -22.21
CA TRP A 348 7.09 13.39 -21.27
C TRP A 348 5.57 13.30 -21.09
N LEU A 349 4.83 13.00 -22.17
CA LEU A 349 3.38 12.80 -22.09
C LEU A 349 3.02 11.52 -21.34
N CYS A 350 3.79 10.43 -21.52
CA CYS A 350 3.68 9.22 -20.70
C CYS A 350 3.91 9.56 -19.22
N GLY A 351 4.98 10.32 -18.91
CA GLY A 351 5.30 10.76 -17.56
C GLY A 351 4.17 11.59 -16.93
N LEU A 352 3.61 12.53 -17.68
CA LEU A 352 2.48 13.37 -17.22
C LEU A 352 1.24 12.51 -16.92
N SER A 353 0.91 11.57 -17.81
CA SER A 353 -0.20 10.63 -17.62
C SER A 353 -0.01 9.76 -16.37
N LEU A 354 1.22 9.31 -16.11
CA LEU A 354 1.58 8.53 -14.91
C LEU A 354 1.46 9.36 -13.62
N ILE A 355 1.82 10.67 -13.64
CA ILE A 355 1.58 11.58 -12.50
C ILE A 355 0.09 11.62 -12.15
N PHE A 356 -0.78 11.86 -13.12
CA PHE A 356 -2.22 11.94 -12.88
C PHE A 356 -2.82 10.60 -12.48
N THR A 357 -2.38 9.49 -13.09
CA THR A 357 -2.80 8.13 -12.71
C THR A 357 -2.49 7.86 -11.24
N SER A 358 -1.26 8.10 -10.83
CA SER A 358 -0.82 7.87 -9.44
C SER A 358 -1.50 8.83 -8.45
N PHE A 359 -1.68 10.09 -8.82
CA PHE A 359 -2.41 11.07 -8.03
C PHE A 359 -3.84 10.60 -7.72
N CYS A 360 -4.62 10.26 -8.74
CA CYS A 360 -6.00 9.79 -8.59
C CYS A 360 -6.06 8.48 -7.79
N LEU A 361 -5.14 7.54 -8.05
CA LEU A 361 -5.06 6.26 -7.37
C LEU A 361 -4.82 6.42 -5.87
N ILE A 362 -3.84 7.24 -5.48
CA ILE A 362 -3.50 7.43 -4.07
C ILE A 362 -4.63 8.12 -3.30
N ILE A 363 -5.31 9.09 -3.89
CA ILE A 363 -6.50 9.70 -3.28
C ILE A 363 -7.59 8.64 -3.08
N THR A 364 -7.85 7.81 -4.09
CA THR A 364 -8.84 6.73 -4.02
C THR A 364 -8.53 5.77 -2.88
N ILE A 365 -7.32 5.19 -2.83
CA ILE A 365 -6.90 4.22 -1.82
C ILE A 365 -6.94 4.83 -0.42
N SER A 366 -6.45 6.08 -0.27
CA SER A 366 -6.46 6.77 1.02
C SER A 366 -7.87 7.07 1.51
N THR A 367 -8.78 7.46 0.61
CA THR A 367 -10.19 7.70 0.94
C THR A 367 -10.88 6.42 1.37
N ILE A 368 -10.69 5.31 0.63
CA ILE A 368 -11.23 3.99 0.98
C ILE A 368 -10.72 3.55 2.36
N ASN A 369 -9.41 3.69 2.60
CA ASN A 369 -8.81 3.37 3.90
C ASN A 369 -9.48 4.15 5.03
N SER A 370 -9.69 5.46 4.84
CA SER A 370 -10.35 6.33 5.82
C SER A 370 -11.81 5.94 6.04
N LEU A 371 -12.56 5.65 4.97
CA LEU A 371 -13.96 5.21 5.04
C LEU A 371 -14.10 3.90 5.84
N LEU A 372 -13.23 2.92 5.58
CA LEU A 372 -13.24 1.65 6.30
C LEU A 372 -12.87 1.82 7.78
N GLN A 373 -11.89 2.68 8.09
CA GLN A 373 -11.51 2.94 9.48
C GLN A 373 -12.58 3.70 10.28
N LEU A 374 -13.15 4.75 9.68
CA LEU A 374 -14.13 5.62 10.34
C LEU A 374 -15.53 5.01 10.37
N GLY A 375 -15.89 4.21 9.35
CA GLY A 375 -17.18 3.53 9.24
C GLY A 375 -17.28 2.24 10.07
N SER A 376 -16.15 1.74 10.60
CA SER A 376 -16.14 0.52 11.40
C SER A 376 -16.29 0.81 12.90
N ASP A 377 -17.05 -0.04 13.60
CA ASP A 377 -17.06 -0.03 15.06
C ASP A 377 -15.68 -0.34 15.63
N ASP A 378 -15.34 0.27 16.76
CA ASP A 378 -14.02 0.12 17.41
C ASP A 378 -13.65 -1.36 17.66
N LYS A 379 -14.65 -2.19 18.00
CA LYS A 379 -14.52 -3.64 18.23
C LYS A 379 -14.14 -4.43 16.97
N TYR A 380 -14.57 -3.98 15.79
CA TYR A 380 -14.37 -4.68 14.52
C TYR A 380 -13.33 -4.00 13.62
N ARG A 381 -12.90 -2.76 13.92
CA ARG A 381 -11.96 -1.97 13.10
C ARG A 381 -10.69 -2.75 12.72
N GLY A 382 -10.06 -3.40 13.67
CA GLY A 382 -8.85 -4.21 13.40
C GLY A 382 -9.10 -5.36 12.42
N ARG A 383 -10.29 -5.98 12.50
CA ARG A 383 -10.68 -7.09 11.60
C ARG A 383 -10.98 -6.58 10.19
N VAL A 384 -11.67 -5.45 10.08
CA VAL A 384 -11.94 -4.77 8.80
C VAL A 384 -10.63 -4.39 8.12
N MET A 385 -9.68 -3.83 8.87
CA MET A 385 -8.36 -3.46 8.34
C MET A 385 -7.50 -4.68 7.95
N SER A 386 -7.69 -5.84 8.58
CA SER A 386 -7.07 -7.09 8.13
C SER A 386 -7.61 -7.55 6.77
N VAL A 387 -8.92 -7.42 6.54
CA VAL A 387 -9.54 -7.72 5.23
C VAL A 387 -9.08 -6.71 4.17
N TYR A 388 -9.01 -5.42 4.52
CA TYR A 388 -8.45 -4.38 3.65
C TYR A 388 -7.02 -4.74 3.19
N SER A 389 -6.15 -5.11 4.13
CA SER A 389 -4.76 -5.46 3.83
C SER A 389 -4.66 -6.71 2.96
N LEU A 390 -5.51 -7.71 3.21
CA LEU A 390 -5.57 -8.93 2.41
C LEU A 390 -5.98 -8.61 0.95
N PHE A 391 -6.98 -7.76 0.75
CA PHE A 391 -7.44 -7.39 -0.59
C PHE A 391 -6.41 -6.52 -1.31
N PHE A 392 -5.81 -5.55 -0.61
CA PHE A 392 -4.81 -4.64 -1.18
C PHE A 392 -3.51 -5.37 -1.58
N LEU A 393 -2.95 -6.19 -0.68
CA LEU A 393 -1.70 -6.92 -0.95
C LEU A 393 -1.93 -8.20 -1.75
N GLY A 394 -3.04 -8.90 -1.49
CA GLY A 394 -3.37 -10.16 -2.16
C GLY A 394 -3.80 -9.99 -3.62
N SER A 395 -4.24 -8.79 -4.03
CA SER A 395 -4.53 -8.47 -5.43
C SER A 395 -3.27 -8.32 -6.29
N THR A 396 -2.13 -7.95 -5.69
CA THR A 396 -0.89 -7.65 -6.42
C THR A 396 -0.35 -8.83 -7.26
N PRO A 397 -0.28 -10.09 -6.76
CA PRO A 397 0.16 -11.22 -7.56
C PRO A 397 -0.72 -11.45 -8.80
N ILE A 398 -2.04 -11.31 -8.62
CA ILE A 398 -3.01 -11.48 -9.70
C ILE A 398 -2.83 -10.37 -10.75
N GLY A 399 -2.73 -9.12 -10.28
CA GLY A 399 -2.56 -7.96 -11.14
C GLY A 399 -1.24 -7.97 -11.92
N ALA A 400 -0.14 -8.32 -11.27
CA ALA A 400 1.17 -8.38 -11.91
C ALA A 400 1.24 -9.50 -12.98
N SER A 401 0.66 -10.68 -12.69
CA SER A 401 0.55 -11.76 -13.67
C SER A 401 -0.33 -11.38 -14.84
N PHE A 402 -1.48 -10.71 -14.58
CA PHE A 402 -2.36 -10.18 -15.60
C PHE A 402 -1.65 -9.13 -16.47
N ALA A 403 -0.92 -8.20 -15.89
CA ALA A 403 -0.19 -7.18 -16.62
C ALA A 403 0.89 -7.79 -17.54
N GLY A 404 1.65 -8.77 -17.03
CA GLY A 404 2.65 -9.48 -17.85
C GLY A 404 2.02 -10.23 -19.03
N PHE A 405 0.88 -10.93 -18.79
CA PHE A 405 0.12 -11.58 -19.85
C PHE A 405 -0.43 -10.57 -20.87
N ALA A 406 -0.99 -9.44 -20.41
CA ALA A 406 -1.51 -8.38 -21.27
C ALA A 406 -0.42 -7.80 -22.17
N VAL A 407 0.76 -7.50 -21.63
CA VAL A 407 1.91 -7.01 -22.42
C VAL A 407 2.31 -8.03 -23.50
N LYS A 408 2.38 -9.30 -23.15
CA LYS A 408 2.81 -10.34 -24.10
C LYS A 408 1.87 -10.48 -25.30
N HIS A 409 0.55 -10.33 -25.10
CA HIS A 409 -0.44 -10.59 -26.15
C HIS A 409 -0.90 -9.35 -26.90
N PHE A 410 -0.86 -8.16 -26.24
CA PHE A 410 -1.39 -6.93 -26.78
C PHE A 410 -0.33 -5.82 -26.92
N GLY A 411 0.93 -6.15 -26.61
CA GLY A 411 2.02 -5.16 -26.53
C GLY A 411 1.91 -4.24 -25.32
N PRO A 412 2.93 -3.40 -25.07
CA PRO A 412 2.93 -2.48 -23.93
C PRO A 412 1.74 -1.53 -23.95
N ASP A 413 1.46 -0.88 -25.08
CA ASP A 413 0.37 0.10 -25.23
C ASP A 413 -1.00 -0.56 -25.02
N GLY A 414 -1.22 -1.71 -25.69
CA GLY A 414 -2.43 -2.50 -25.52
C GLY A 414 -2.66 -2.96 -24.08
N ALA A 415 -1.59 -3.23 -23.34
CA ALA A 415 -1.67 -3.64 -21.94
C ALA A 415 -2.17 -2.51 -21.02
N PHE A 416 -1.79 -1.26 -21.29
CA PHE A 416 -2.36 -0.11 -20.58
C PHE A 416 -3.86 0.04 -20.86
N PHE A 417 -4.28 -0.08 -22.12
CA PHE A 417 -5.69 -0.04 -22.49
C PHE A 417 -6.50 -1.15 -21.86
N ILE A 418 -6.02 -2.40 -21.94
CA ILE A 418 -6.72 -3.56 -21.37
C ILE A 418 -6.82 -3.48 -19.86
N SER A 419 -5.75 -3.06 -19.16
CA SER A 419 -5.78 -2.87 -17.72
C SER A 419 -6.82 -1.82 -17.30
N ALA A 420 -6.86 -0.71 -18.02
CA ALA A 420 -7.83 0.36 -17.79
C ALA A 420 -9.27 -0.06 -18.14
N PHE A 421 -9.45 -0.75 -19.25
CA PHE A 421 -10.76 -1.25 -19.69
C PHE A 421 -11.34 -2.27 -18.70
N VAL A 422 -10.55 -3.26 -18.28
CA VAL A 422 -10.97 -4.29 -17.33
C VAL A 422 -11.29 -3.66 -15.97
N ALA A 423 -10.46 -2.74 -15.49
CA ALA A 423 -10.74 -1.99 -14.27
C ALA A 423 -12.07 -1.23 -14.38
N SER A 424 -12.26 -0.47 -15.46
CA SER A 424 -13.48 0.33 -15.69
C SER A 424 -14.71 -0.54 -15.87
N PHE A 425 -14.60 -1.66 -16.56
CA PHE A 425 -15.68 -2.62 -16.76
C PHE A 425 -16.17 -3.19 -15.42
N PHE A 426 -15.28 -3.71 -14.59
CA PHE A 426 -15.66 -4.24 -13.29
C PHE A 426 -16.18 -3.17 -12.32
N LEU A 427 -15.63 -1.97 -12.36
CA LEU A 427 -16.15 -0.82 -11.59
C LEU A 427 -17.56 -0.46 -12.05
N GLY A 428 -17.79 -0.37 -13.35
CA GLY A 428 -19.13 -0.09 -13.93
C GLY A 428 -20.13 -1.16 -13.55
N LEU A 429 -19.76 -2.43 -13.71
CA LEU A 429 -20.59 -3.57 -13.33
C LEU A 429 -20.95 -3.50 -11.84
N TRP A 430 -19.96 -3.27 -10.97
CA TRP A 430 -20.21 -3.12 -9.54
C TRP A 430 -21.18 -1.99 -9.22
N HIS A 431 -21.01 -0.81 -9.83
CA HIS A 431 -21.89 0.32 -9.59
C HIS A 431 -23.32 0.09 -10.08
N LEU A 432 -23.52 -0.66 -11.16
CA LEU A 432 -24.84 -1.07 -11.63
C LEU A 432 -25.53 -2.03 -10.63
N PHE A 433 -24.78 -2.96 -10.06
CA PHE A 433 -25.30 -3.86 -9.02
C PHE A 433 -25.56 -3.14 -7.70
N ALA A 434 -24.64 -2.29 -7.26
CA ALA A 434 -24.78 -1.55 -5.99
C ALA A 434 -25.95 -0.55 -5.97
N LYS A 435 -26.41 -0.08 -7.15
CA LYS A 435 -27.63 0.76 -7.24
C LYS A 435 -28.95 -0.02 -7.07
N LYS A 436 -28.91 -1.36 -7.16
CA LYS A 436 -30.12 -2.21 -7.02
C LYS A 436 -30.38 -2.66 -5.60
N PHE A 437 -29.45 -2.44 -4.68
CA PHE A 437 -29.56 -2.69 -3.25
C PHE A 437 -29.47 -1.36 -2.49
#